data_888e89b8fd963822104ab43e73cea2ff
#
_entry.id   888e89b8fd963822104ab43e73cea2ff
#
_cell.length_a   1.000
_cell.length_b   1.000
_cell.length_c   1.000
_cell.angle_alpha   90.00
_cell.angle_beta   90.00
_cell.angle_gamma   90.00
#
_symmetry.space_group_name_H-M   'P 1'
#
loop_
_entity.id
_entity.type
_entity.pdbx_description
1 polymer ?
#
loop_
_entity_poly.entity_id
_entity_poly.type
_entity_poly.pdbx_seq_one_letter_code
_entity_poly.pdbx_strand_id
1 'polypeptide(L)'
;MTVLKRDTHHHTYADYLTWSRTYGDELIDGTAYVREPPAPSWSHQMMVGEIYHQIATALEDKPCRVCVAPSDIRLPKSTEADEQVDTVVQPDIFIVSDLRNVDARGLRGAPAWLAEVLSPSTARHDRTTKLPAYERAGVREVWLIDPTDRTVSIYRLEAGHYGRATVLALKGRTQLTAVDGVTVDWDRVLAKIS
;
A
#
# COMPACT_ATOMS: atom_id res chain seq x y z
N MET A 1 -10.18 13.27 -2.29
CA MET A 1 -10.42 12.56 -1.00
C MET A 1 -9.68 13.28 0.08
N THR A 2 -10.28 13.49 1.24
CA THR A 2 -9.58 13.98 2.42
C THR A 2 -9.49 12.85 3.43
N VAL A 3 -8.34 12.69 4.08
CA VAL A 3 -8.17 11.71 5.15
C VAL A 3 -8.31 12.46 6.46
N LEU A 4 -9.30 12.08 7.26
CA LEU A 4 -9.59 12.69 8.56
C LEU A 4 -9.44 11.66 9.68
N LYS A 5 -9.04 12.12 10.87
CA LYS A 5 -9.17 11.33 12.09
C LYS A 5 -10.64 11.20 12.46
N ARG A 6 -11.09 9.98 12.76
CA ARG A 6 -12.46 9.71 13.18
C ARG A 6 -12.77 10.32 14.55
N ASP A 7 -11.86 10.11 15.50
CA ASP A 7 -11.95 10.59 16.89
C ASP A 7 -10.56 10.55 17.56
N THR A 8 -10.52 10.66 18.88
CA THR A 8 -9.28 10.67 19.68
C THR A 8 -9.05 9.39 20.51
N HIS A 9 -9.92 8.38 20.35
CA HIS A 9 -9.77 7.11 21.06
C HIS A 9 -8.69 6.25 20.39
N HIS A 10 -8.10 5.37 21.21
CA HIS A 10 -7.25 4.31 20.70
C HIS A 10 -8.13 3.12 20.33
N HIS A 11 -8.06 2.71 19.07
CA HIS A 11 -8.84 1.62 18.48
C HIS A 11 -7.97 0.40 18.20
N THR A 12 -8.62 -0.74 18.14
CA THR A 12 -8.04 -2.02 17.74
C THR A 12 -8.76 -2.57 16.51
N TYR A 13 -8.27 -3.68 15.98
CA TYR A 13 -8.93 -4.36 14.87
C TYR A 13 -10.33 -4.88 15.27
N ALA A 14 -10.54 -5.24 16.55
CA ALA A 14 -11.89 -5.57 17.03
C ALA A 14 -12.86 -4.39 16.84
N ASP A 15 -12.44 -3.17 17.15
CA ASP A 15 -13.24 -1.97 16.92
C ASP A 15 -13.45 -1.72 15.42
N TYR A 16 -12.39 -1.81 14.63
CA TYR A 16 -12.40 -1.64 13.16
C TYR A 16 -13.43 -2.56 12.49
N LEU A 17 -13.59 -3.79 12.95
CA LEU A 17 -14.57 -4.74 12.42
C LEU A 17 -16.03 -4.33 12.67
N THR A 18 -16.29 -3.45 13.64
CA THR A 18 -17.64 -2.96 13.98
C THR A 18 -18.05 -1.73 13.18
N TRP A 19 -17.10 -1.08 12.48
CA TRP A 19 -17.40 0.15 11.75
C TRP A 19 -18.27 -0.12 10.53
N SER A 20 -19.18 0.82 10.23
CA SER A 20 -19.85 0.86 8.93
C SER A 20 -18.80 1.16 7.89
N ARG A 21 -18.30 0.13 7.24
CA ARG A 21 -17.14 0.21 6.37
C ARG A 21 -17.42 1.08 5.16
N THR A 22 -16.76 2.22 5.11
CA THR A 22 -16.58 2.99 3.90
C THR A 22 -15.26 2.58 3.26
N TYR A 23 -15.20 2.52 1.94
CA TYR A 23 -13.97 2.21 1.21
C TYR A 23 -12.82 3.09 1.68
N GLY A 24 -11.72 2.46 2.12
CA GLY A 24 -10.48 3.15 2.44
C GLY A 24 -10.36 3.67 3.88
N ASP A 25 -11.23 3.25 4.80
CA ASP A 25 -11.01 3.49 6.23
C ASP A 25 -9.79 2.70 6.68
N GLU A 26 -8.91 3.33 7.47
CA GLU A 26 -7.66 2.74 7.95
C GLU A 26 -7.52 2.95 9.46
N LEU A 27 -6.77 2.07 10.08
CA LEU A 27 -6.37 2.15 11.48
C LEU A 27 -4.85 2.16 11.54
N ILE A 28 -4.22 3.19 12.13
CA ILE A 28 -2.77 3.29 12.22
C ILE A 28 -2.38 3.71 13.63
N ASP A 29 -1.63 2.86 14.33
CA ASP A 29 -1.23 3.05 15.73
C ASP A 29 -2.43 3.40 16.64
N GLY A 30 -3.53 2.68 16.48
CA GLY A 30 -4.76 2.90 17.22
C GLY A 30 -5.54 4.15 16.81
N THR A 31 -5.05 4.94 15.87
CA THR A 31 -5.79 6.10 15.33
C THR A 31 -6.61 5.69 14.12
N ALA A 32 -7.92 5.92 14.18
CA ALA A 32 -8.84 5.68 13.09
C ALA A 32 -8.82 6.82 12.08
N TYR A 33 -8.61 6.48 10.81
CA TYR A 33 -8.64 7.41 9.69
C TYR A 33 -9.79 7.04 8.76
N VAL A 34 -10.61 8.02 8.40
CA VAL A 34 -11.71 7.85 7.45
C VAL A 34 -11.40 8.60 6.17
N ARG A 35 -11.73 8.00 5.05
CA ARG A 35 -11.62 8.65 3.74
C ARG A 35 -12.96 9.25 3.35
N GLU A 36 -12.97 10.57 3.14
CA GLU A 36 -14.13 11.25 2.62
C GLU A 36 -14.19 11.20 1.08
N PRO A 37 -15.40 11.20 0.49
CA PRO A 37 -15.59 11.34 -0.95
C PRO A 37 -14.86 12.58 -1.53
N PRO A 38 -14.58 12.65 -2.83
CA PRO A 38 -15.01 11.70 -3.86
C PRO A 38 -14.12 10.45 -3.98
N ALA A 39 -14.61 9.47 -4.73
CA ALA A 39 -13.83 8.26 -5.10
C ALA A 39 -12.50 8.63 -5.79
N PRO A 40 -11.53 7.70 -5.87
CA PRO A 40 -10.31 7.87 -6.65
C PRO A 40 -10.62 8.30 -8.10
N SER A 41 -9.74 9.10 -8.69
CA SER A 41 -9.91 9.56 -10.07
C SER A 41 -9.77 8.40 -11.07
N TRP A 42 -10.32 8.60 -12.27
CA TRP A 42 -10.14 7.65 -13.38
C TRP A 42 -8.66 7.36 -13.64
N SER A 43 -7.81 8.40 -13.72
CA SER A 43 -6.38 8.24 -13.98
C SER A 43 -5.67 7.45 -12.88
N HIS A 44 -6.04 7.65 -11.60
CA HIS A 44 -5.54 6.86 -10.49
C HIS A 44 -5.86 5.36 -10.70
N GLN A 45 -7.12 5.03 -10.99
CA GLN A 45 -7.55 3.65 -11.17
C GLN A 45 -6.91 2.99 -12.40
N MET A 46 -6.74 3.74 -13.48
CA MET A 46 -6.06 3.23 -14.68
C MET A 46 -4.57 2.95 -14.42
N MET A 47 -3.90 3.80 -13.63
CA MET A 47 -2.51 3.58 -13.22
C MET A 47 -2.39 2.34 -12.35
N VAL A 48 -3.22 2.21 -11.30
CA VAL A 48 -3.28 1.03 -10.43
C VAL A 48 -3.52 -0.23 -11.27
N GLY A 49 -4.51 -0.19 -12.17
CA GLY A 49 -4.88 -1.34 -13.01
C GLY A 49 -3.77 -1.79 -13.94
N GLU A 50 -3.05 -0.86 -14.61
CA GLU A 50 -1.95 -1.23 -15.52
C GLU A 50 -0.74 -1.75 -14.74
N ILE A 51 -0.38 -1.14 -13.60
CA ILE A 51 0.70 -1.64 -12.75
C ILE A 51 0.36 -3.05 -12.23
N TYR A 52 -0.86 -3.24 -11.73
CA TYR A 52 -1.34 -4.56 -11.31
C TYR A 52 -1.23 -5.58 -12.45
N HIS A 53 -1.69 -5.25 -13.64
CA HIS A 53 -1.66 -6.15 -14.81
C HIS A 53 -0.23 -6.60 -15.13
N GLN A 54 0.74 -5.67 -15.15
CA GLN A 54 2.13 -6.00 -15.42
C GLN A 54 2.73 -6.91 -14.34
N ILE A 55 2.46 -6.61 -13.07
CA ILE A 55 2.94 -7.42 -11.95
C ILE A 55 2.27 -8.80 -11.94
N ALA A 56 0.95 -8.87 -12.14
CA ALA A 56 0.22 -10.13 -12.17
C ALA A 56 0.74 -11.06 -13.26
N THR A 57 0.99 -10.51 -14.46
CA THR A 57 1.60 -11.26 -15.58
C THR A 57 2.99 -11.78 -15.22
N ALA A 58 3.83 -10.95 -14.59
CA ALA A 58 5.17 -11.36 -14.17
C ALA A 58 5.19 -12.40 -13.03
N LEU A 59 4.09 -12.55 -12.29
CA LEU A 59 3.92 -13.47 -11.17
C LEU A 59 3.13 -14.74 -11.54
N GLU A 60 2.71 -14.94 -12.79
CA GLU A 60 1.82 -16.04 -13.18
C GLU A 60 2.33 -17.42 -12.74
N ASP A 61 3.63 -17.68 -12.94
CA ASP A 61 4.30 -18.93 -12.58
C ASP A 61 5.05 -18.89 -11.23
N LYS A 62 4.78 -17.87 -10.39
CA LYS A 62 5.46 -17.67 -9.10
C LYS A 62 4.52 -17.95 -7.93
N PRO A 63 5.08 -18.29 -6.75
CA PRO A 63 4.26 -18.51 -5.55
C PRO A 63 3.66 -17.22 -4.97
N CYS A 64 4.17 -16.06 -5.39
CA CYS A 64 3.67 -14.76 -4.94
C CYS A 64 2.33 -14.41 -5.59
N ARG A 65 1.56 -13.55 -4.92
CA ARG A 65 0.32 -12.99 -5.48
C ARG A 65 0.33 -11.47 -5.32
N VAL A 66 -0.13 -10.77 -6.35
CA VAL A 66 -0.41 -9.34 -6.29
C VAL A 66 -1.88 -9.12 -5.97
N CYS A 67 -2.16 -8.12 -5.14
CA CYS A 67 -3.50 -7.72 -4.75
C CYS A 67 -3.64 -6.21 -4.89
N VAL A 68 -4.88 -5.74 -5.02
CA VAL A 68 -5.24 -4.31 -5.07
C VAL A 68 -6.27 -3.96 -4.00
N ALA A 69 -6.33 -2.69 -3.63
CA ALA A 69 -7.37 -2.18 -2.75
C ALA A 69 -8.78 -2.37 -3.36
N PRO A 70 -9.82 -2.59 -2.51
CA PRO A 70 -9.77 -2.66 -1.05
C PRO A 70 -9.39 -4.06 -0.55
N SER A 71 -8.32 -4.15 0.21
CA SER A 71 -7.94 -5.38 0.90
C SER A 71 -7.17 -5.02 2.16
N ASP A 72 -7.64 -5.52 3.30
CA ASP A 72 -7.03 -5.20 4.58
C ASP A 72 -5.67 -5.87 4.74
N ILE A 73 -4.69 -5.11 5.22
CA ILE A 73 -3.42 -5.62 5.72
C ILE A 73 -3.35 -5.26 7.21
N ARG A 74 -3.38 -6.28 8.04
CA ARG A 74 -3.16 -6.16 9.49
C ARG A 74 -1.68 -6.22 9.77
N LEU A 75 -1.13 -5.17 10.37
CA LEU A 75 0.30 -5.05 10.67
C LEU A 75 0.52 -5.18 12.18
N PRO A 76 0.67 -6.41 12.71
CA PRO A 76 0.92 -6.63 14.12
C PRO A 76 2.31 -6.11 14.52
N LYS A 77 2.44 -5.60 15.73
CA LYS A 77 3.71 -5.14 16.32
C LYS A 77 4.53 -6.28 16.93
N SER A 78 3.85 -7.38 17.27
CA SER A 78 4.46 -8.55 17.89
C SER A 78 3.63 -9.81 17.60
N THR A 79 3.46 -10.67 18.61
CA THR A 79 2.63 -11.90 18.54
C THR A 79 1.22 -11.70 19.09
N GLU A 80 0.75 -10.46 19.16
CA GLU A 80 -0.60 -10.13 19.63
C GLU A 80 -1.69 -10.85 18.85
N ALA A 81 -2.83 -11.11 19.49
CA ALA A 81 -4.02 -11.63 18.82
C ALA A 81 -4.54 -10.63 17.77
N ASP A 82 -5.22 -11.13 16.75
CA ASP A 82 -5.73 -10.30 15.65
C ASP A 82 -6.60 -9.13 16.15
N GLU A 83 -7.45 -9.40 17.10
CA GLU A 83 -8.36 -8.41 17.69
C GLU A 83 -7.64 -7.27 18.39
N GLN A 84 -6.37 -7.45 18.76
CA GLN A 84 -5.53 -6.46 19.44
C GLN A 84 -4.64 -5.67 18.46
N VAL A 85 -4.55 -6.08 17.20
CA VAL A 85 -3.79 -5.34 16.19
C VAL A 85 -4.37 -3.92 16.08
N ASP A 86 -3.50 -2.92 16.15
CA ASP A 86 -3.88 -1.52 16.12
C ASP A 86 -3.44 -0.79 14.83
N THR A 87 -3.04 -1.56 13.82
CA THR A 87 -2.66 -1.03 12.50
C THR A 87 -3.22 -1.90 11.40
N VAL A 88 -4.15 -1.33 10.63
CA VAL A 88 -4.81 -1.93 9.46
C VAL A 88 -4.80 -0.93 8.34
N VAL A 89 -4.19 -1.29 7.21
CA VAL A 89 -4.01 -0.41 6.05
C VAL A 89 -4.54 -1.05 4.78
N GLN A 90 -4.86 -0.23 3.79
CA GLN A 90 -5.32 -0.67 2.47
C GLN A 90 -4.47 0.03 1.38
N PRO A 91 -3.23 -0.44 1.13
CA PRO A 91 -2.42 0.12 0.06
C PRO A 91 -3.04 -0.16 -1.31
N ASP A 92 -2.82 0.74 -2.26
CA ASP A 92 -3.40 0.62 -3.61
C ASP A 92 -3.02 -0.68 -4.29
N ILE A 93 -1.75 -1.12 -4.17
CA ILE A 93 -1.24 -2.38 -4.73
C ILE A 93 -0.23 -3.00 -3.77
N PHE A 94 -0.25 -4.32 -3.60
CA PHE A 94 0.77 -5.01 -2.81
C PHE A 94 1.03 -6.44 -3.27
N ILE A 95 2.21 -6.98 -2.94
CA ILE A 95 2.60 -8.36 -3.27
C ILE A 95 2.77 -9.16 -1.99
N VAL A 96 2.04 -10.27 -1.92
CA VAL A 96 2.14 -11.27 -0.87
C VAL A 96 3.08 -12.39 -1.33
N SER A 97 4.15 -12.62 -0.58
CA SER A 97 5.12 -13.70 -0.86
C SER A 97 4.85 -14.98 -0.07
N ASP A 98 4.14 -14.88 1.06
CA ASP A 98 3.74 -16.03 1.88
C ASP A 98 2.23 -16.07 2.07
N LEU A 99 1.58 -16.93 1.29
CA LEU A 99 0.12 -17.07 1.31
C LEU A 99 -0.44 -17.71 2.58
N ARG A 100 0.41 -18.28 3.46
CA ARG A 100 -0.02 -18.80 4.77
C ARG A 100 -0.50 -17.69 5.70
N ASN A 101 -0.09 -16.46 5.43
CA ASN A 101 -0.49 -15.26 6.17
C ASN A 101 -1.78 -14.62 5.64
N VAL A 102 -2.44 -15.24 4.65
CA VAL A 102 -3.69 -14.73 4.06
C VAL A 102 -4.88 -15.55 4.57
N ASP A 103 -5.89 -14.86 5.04
CA ASP A 103 -7.17 -15.45 5.44
C ASP A 103 -8.37 -14.71 4.80
N ALA A 104 -9.59 -15.04 5.21
CA ALA A 104 -10.81 -14.39 4.72
C ALA A 104 -10.90 -12.88 5.04
N ARG A 105 -10.05 -12.39 5.94
CA ARG A 105 -10.00 -10.97 6.36
C ARG A 105 -8.85 -10.19 5.69
N GLY A 106 -8.07 -10.82 4.83
CA GLY A 106 -6.94 -10.22 4.13
C GLY A 106 -5.58 -10.74 4.60
N LEU A 107 -4.54 -9.92 4.47
CA LEU A 107 -3.17 -10.27 4.86
C LEU A 107 -2.92 -9.96 6.34
N ARG A 108 -2.22 -10.85 7.04
CA ARG A 108 -1.66 -10.60 8.37
C ARG A 108 -0.14 -10.56 8.29
N GLY A 109 0.44 -9.40 8.56
CA GLY A 109 1.89 -9.14 8.46
C GLY A 109 2.27 -8.32 7.23
N ALA A 110 3.55 -8.03 7.11
CA ALA A 110 4.07 -7.18 6.05
C ALA A 110 4.02 -7.86 4.68
N PRO A 111 3.51 -7.20 3.63
CA PRO A 111 3.70 -7.64 2.26
C PRO A 111 5.18 -7.52 1.87
N ALA A 112 5.59 -8.25 0.84
CA ALA A 112 6.96 -8.16 0.33
C ALA A 112 7.27 -6.81 -0.31
N TRP A 113 6.26 -6.25 -0.98
CA TRP A 113 6.29 -4.98 -1.69
C TRP A 113 4.90 -4.36 -1.68
N LEU A 114 4.84 -3.04 -1.65
CA LEU A 114 3.60 -2.31 -1.90
C LEU A 114 3.84 -0.99 -2.63
N ALA A 115 2.77 -0.45 -3.22
CA ALA A 115 2.75 0.88 -3.81
C ALA A 115 1.50 1.66 -3.41
N GLU A 116 1.69 2.96 -3.21
CA GLU A 116 0.64 3.98 -3.10
C GLU A 116 0.71 4.90 -4.31
N VAL A 117 -0.39 5.08 -5.00
CA VAL A 117 -0.54 6.07 -6.06
C VAL A 117 -1.07 7.35 -5.45
N LEU A 118 -0.20 8.32 -5.29
CA LEU A 118 -0.48 9.55 -4.56
C LEU A 118 -1.54 10.40 -5.26
N SER A 119 -2.38 11.01 -4.46
CA SER A 119 -3.27 12.09 -4.87
C SER A 119 -2.99 13.35 -4.04
N PRO A 120 -3.34 14.55 -4.51
CA PRO A 120 -3.11 15.78 -3.75
C PRO A 120 -3.68 15.74 -2.32
N SER A 121 -4.75 14.97 -2.11
CA SER A 121 -5.43 14.87 -0.82
C SER A 121 -4.89 13.79 0.10
N THR A 122 -4.23 12.74 -0.41
CA THR A 122 -3.69 11.63 0.39
C THR A 122 -2.18 11.66 0.54
N ALA A 123 -1.46 12.34 -0.35
CA ALA A 123 0.00 12.33 -0.42
C ALA A 123 0.69 12.65 0.92
N ARG A 124 0.13 13.57 1.71
CA ARG A 124 0.66 13.87 3.05
C ARG A 124 0.48 12.67 3.99
N HIS A 125 -0.73 12.09 4.02
CA HIS A 125 -1.05 10.94 4.87
C HIS A 125 -0.15 9.75 4.52
N ASP A 126 -0.02 9.45 3.23
CA ASP A 126 0.80 8.34 2.74
C ASP A 126 2.27 8.51 3.12
N ARG A 127 2.81 9.75 3.00
CA ARG A 127 4.22 10.06 3.31
C ARG A 127 4.51 10.16 4.82
N THR A 128 3.59 10.68 5.63
CA THR A 128 3.87 11.02 7.04
C THR A 128 3.24 10.07 8.04
N THR A 129 2.25 9.27 7.64
CA THR A 129 1.52 8.36 8.54
C THR A 129 1.70 6.90 8.11
N LYS A 130 1.41 6.57 6.84
CA LYS A 130 1.50 5.19 6.35
C LYS A 130 2.93 4.72 6.17
N LEU A 131 3.80 5.52 5.55
CA LEU A 131 5.19 5.13 5.30
C LEU A 131 5.95 4.72 6.58
N PRO A 132 5.89 5.48 7.72
CA PRO A 132 6.46 5.02 8.97
C PRO A 132 5.83 3.73 9.52
N ALA A 133 4.53 3.50 9.31
CA ALA A 133 3.88 2.26 9.71
C ALA A 133 4.40 1.06 8.90
N TYR A 134 4.62 1.24 7.60
CA TYR A 134 5.22 0.23 6.73
C TYR A 134 6.67 -0.11 7.13
N GLU A 135 7.45 0.90 7.51
CA GLU A 135 8.82 0.70 8.01
C GLU A 135 8.83 -0.16 9.26
N ARG A 136 8.04 0.22 10.28
CA ARG A 136 7.95 -0.53 11.53
C ARG A 136 7.47 -1.96 11.35
N ALA A 137 6.56 -2.17 10.40
CA ALA A 137 6.05 -3.49 10.06
C ALA A 137 7.03 -4.37 9.29
N GLY A 138 8.11 -3.80 8.75
CA GLY A 138 9.13 -4.53 8.02
C GLY A 138 8.81 -4.75 6.54
N VAL A 139 8.00 -3.91 5.90
CA VAL A 139 7.77 -3.97 4.45
C VAL A 139 9.09 -3.71 3.73
N ARG A 140 9.56 -4.67 2.92
CA ARG A 140 10.91 -4.61 2.36
C ARG A 140 11.12 -3.50 1.33
N GLU A 141 10.08 -3.19 0.54
CA GLU A 141 10.15 -2.14 -0.48
C GLU A 141 8.80 -1.45 -0.62
N VAL A 142 8.79 -0.12 -0.56
CA VAL A 142 7.60 0.73 -0.73
C VAL A 142 7.83 1.71 -1.86
N TRP A 143 6.86 1.81 -2.76
CA TRP A 143 6.85 2.78 -3.84
C TRP A 143 5.75 3.83 -3.60
N LEU A 144 6.14 5.10 -3.53
CA LEU A 144 5.20 6.22 -3.56
C LEU A 144 5.24 6.80 -4.98
N ILE A 145 4.19 6.57 -5.73
CA ILE A 145 4.06 6.96 -7.14
C ILE A 145 3.30 8.27 -7.20
N ASP A 146 3.93 9.31 -7.73
CA ASP A 146 3.35 10.63 -7.89
C ASP A 146 3.00 10.91 -9.36
N PRO A 147 1.71 10.80 -9.75
CA PRO A 147 1.29 11.05 -11.12
C PRO A 147 1.46 12.51 -11.55
N THR A 148 1.37 13.46 -10.60
CA THR A 148 1.48 14.90 -10.86
C THR A 148 2.90 15.28 -11.23
N ASP A 149 3.86 14.86 -10.41
CA ASP A 149 5.29 15.12 -10.64
C ASP A 149 5.93 14.11 -11.59
N ARG A 150 5.17 13.09 -12.00
CA ARG A 150 5.65 11.96 -12.82
C ARG A 150 6.90 11.31 -12.24
N THR A 151 6.88 11.02 -10.95
CA THR A 151 7.99 10.38 -10.23
C THR A 151 7.53 9.20 -9.39
N VAL A 152 8.47 8.28 -9.11
CA VAL A 152 8.33 7.24 -8.10
C VAL A 152 9.43 7.40 -7.07
N SER A 153 9.05 7.49 -5.80
CA SER A 153 9.95 7.46 -4.66
C SER A 153 9.99 6.04 -4.10
N ILE A 154 11.16 5.40 -4.18
CA ILE A 154 11.37 4.00 -3.79
C ILE A 154 12.10 3.97 -2.46
N TYR A 155 11.47 3.39 -1.46
CA TYR A 155 12.04 3.15 -0.14
C TYR A 155 12.36 1.67 0.01
N ARG A 156 13.57 1.36 0.47
CA ARG A 156 14.02 -0.01 0.74
C ARG A 156 14.39 -0.14 2.20
N LEU A 157 13.98 -1.25 2.80
CA LEU A 157 14.27 -1.53 4.19
C LEU A 157 15.68 -2.11 4.30
N GLU A 158 16.58 -1.37 4.93
CA GLU A 158 17.96 -1.77 5.20
C GLU A 158 18.23 -1.64 6.70
N ALA A 159 18.68 -2.71 7.33
CA ALA A 159 18.90 -2.75 8.77
C ALA A 159 17.71 -2.27 9.62
N GLY A 160 16.48 -2.53 9.15
CA GLY A 160 15.24 -2.18 9.87
C GLY A 160 14.72 -0.77 9.63
N HIS A 161 15.34 0.02 8.76
CA HIS A 161 14.95 1.39 8.47
C HIS A 161 14.89 1.69 6.97
N TYR A 162 13.97 2.57 6.57
CA TYR A 162 14.00 3.17 5.24
C TYR A 162 15.05 4.28 5.21
N GLY A 163 16.04 4.11 4.36
CA GLY A 163 17.00 5.15 4.06
C GLY A 163 16.39 6.28 3.20
N ARG A 164 17.27 7.09 2.61
CA ARG A 164 16.83 8.10 1.64
C ARG A 164 16.21 7.42 0.42
N ALA A 165 15.02 7.89 0.02
CA ALA A 165 14.34 7.35 -1.17
C ALA A 165 15.19 7.50 -2.43
N THR A 166 15.19 6.49 -3.28
CA THR A 166 15.61 6.63 -4.67
C THR A 166 14.44 7.22 -5.46
N VAL A 167 14.61 8.40 -6.01
CA VAL A 167 13.56 9.07 -6.80
C VAL A 167 13.87 8.94 -8.28
N LEU A 168 12.95 8.35 -9.04
CA LEU A 168 13.06 8.14 -10.48
C LEU A 168 11.89 8.80 -11.21
N ALA A 169 12.11 9.23 -12.46
CA ALA A 169 11.03 9.64 -13.34
C ALA A 169 10.19 8.41 -13.75
N LEU A 170 8.89 8.60 -13.98
CA LEU A 170 8.01 7.58 -14.57
C LEU A 170 8.31 7.45 -16.06
N LYS A 171 9.44 6.82 -16.40
CA LYS A 171 9.92 6.63 -17.76
C LYS A 171 10.67 5.31 -17.89
N GLY A 172 10.47 4.61 -19.01
CA GLY A 172 11.10 3.32 -19.25
C GLY A 172 10.70 2.29 -18.21
N ARG A 173 11.64 1.51 -17.69
CA ARG A 173 11.35 0.37 -16.81
C ARG A 173 12.01 0.50 -15.45
N THR A 174 11.27 0.14 -14.38
CA THR A 174 11.79 0.04 -13.02
C THR A 174 11.55 -1.36 -12.49
N GLN A 175 12.62 -2.01 -12.03
CA GLN A 175 12.57 -3.35 -11.44
C GLN A 175 12.27 -3.26 -9.95
N LEU A 176 11.39 -4.14 -9.44
CA LEU A 176 11.21 -4.38 -8.02
C LEU A 176 12.44 -5.15 -7.51
N THR A 177 12.95 -4.75 -6.33
CA THR A 177 14.06 -5.47 -5.69
C THR A 177 13.58 -6.47 -4.64
N ALA A 178 12.40 -6.23 -4.06
CA ALA A 178 11.81 -7.14 -3.07
C ALA A 178 11.25 -8.44 -3.67
N VAL A 179 11.03 -8.47 -5.00
CA VAL A 179 10.48 -9.64 -5.72
C VAL A 179 11.18 -9.79 -7.07
N ASP A 180 11.91 -10.88 -7.24
CA ASP A 180 12.71 -11.12 -8.43
C ASP A 180 11.90 -11.21 -9.72
N GLY A 181 12.46 -10.64 -10.80
CA GLY A 181 11.92 -10.74 -12.15
C GLY A 181 10.58 -10.00 -12.34
N VAL A 182 10.26 -9.03 -11.50
CA VAL A 182 9.11 -8.15 -11.67
C VAL A 182 9.60 -6.75 -12.04
N THR A 183 9.03 -6.22 -13.12
CA THR A 183 9.39 -4.89 -13.67
C THR A 183 8.13 -4.15 -14.06
N VAL A 184 8.08 -2.85 -13.77
CA VAL A 184 7.00 -1.95 -14.22
C VAL A 184 7.52 -1.10 -15.38
N ASP A 185 6.81 -1.12 -16.49
CA ASP A 185 7.04 -0.31 -17.68
C ASP A 185 6.16 0.95 -17.60
N TRP A 186 6.79 2.07 -17.29
CA TRP A 186 6.09 3.34 -17.08
C TRP A 186 5.50 3.93 -18.36
N ASP A 187 6.09 3.66 -19.51
CA ASP A 187 5.58 4.19 -20.77
C ASP A 187 4.20 3.57 -21.09
N ARG A 188 4.01 2.28 -20.73
CA ARG A 188 2.70 1.63 -20.79
C ARG A 188 1.71 2.18 -19.76
N VAL A 189 2.17 2.43 -18.53
CA VAL A 189 1.33 3.00 -17.47
C VAL A 189 0.83 4.38 -17.89
N LEU A 190 1.72 5.25 -18.34
CA LEU A 190 1.38 6.62 -18.73
C LEU A 190 0.45 6.68 -19.95
N ALA A 191 0.59 5.74 -20.89
CA ALA A 191 -0.31 5.65 -22.04
C ALA A 191 -1.77 5.35 -21.68
N LYS A 192 -2.05 4.86 -20.45
CA LYS A 192 -3.43 4.60 -19.98
C LYS A 192 -4.10 5.82 -19.34
N ILE A 193 -3.32 6.84 -18.99
CA ILE A 193 -3.81 8.02 -18.27
C ILE A 193 -3.69 9.32 -19.10
N SER A 194 -3.19 9.19 -20.33
CA SER A 194 -3.04 10.31 -21.30
C SER A 194 -4.35 10.66 -21.95
#